data_64e1c9f4b909ca89104c15e510c4819f
#
_entry.id   64e1c9f4b909ca89104c15e510c4819f
#
_cell.length_a   1.000
_cell.length_b   1.000
_cell.length_c   1.000
_cell.angle_alpha   90.00
_cell.angle_beta   90.00
_cell.angle_gamma   90.00
#
_symmetry.space_group_name_H-M   'P 1'
#
loop_
_entity.id
_entity.type
_entity.pdbx_description
1 polymer ?
#
loop_
_entity_poly.entity_id
_entity_poly.type
_entity_poly.pdbx_seq_one_letter_code
_entity_poly.pdbx_strand_id
1 'polypeptide(L)'
;MDRLTVVDEIFLRTHRGMGTPIALQGLWRTTDAMEPALLQAIHDRLRSGWLGRRVVNPRVPGARRAWQPNTGAHALDLLPNAVGTSEAGWPTTPMSPDDRTSSSVGPLVENAILPWADGLGTDLDPEYTPGWRLSAARLDDGGTVVAVTCSHALADARGLIHAITVALDSLGAEEPTRASPAAEQDLNSGGKSTRATSSDWADARTQWTTIISGTARALRRGIPRPPATSTPDTSIDRAIHSTLLTFDADHWDTTAATADGTANSLFIHLIANILWHNGFPDPTIIASLPVDTRDEPRVDNDLAMTEIAIQRADSPATIRDKAKAAYQRRMSSPASLPEEILQVLPDRWAHTLSKGAGERDILCSNIGALPEAVRKVGPHHCTRVAARAIHPDLTTFPRTRLAGYFSHLGNTYTLALVSLDADADSLSEAIDKSCATTGVRPLPR
;
A
#
# COMPACT_ATOMS: atom_id res chain seq x y z
N MET A 1 11.68 -22.40 -4.00
CA MET A 1 11.49 -21.02 -4.45
C MET A 1 10.00 -20.76 -4.52
N ASP A 2 9.54 -19.73 -3.82
CA ASP A 2 8.14 -19.33 -3.87
C ASP A 2 7.88 -18.59 -5.20
N ARG A 3 6.79 -18.97 -5.88
CA ARG A 3 6.43 -18.37 -7.16
C ARG A 3 5.57 -17.13 -6.94
N LEU A 4 5.76 -16.12 -7.79
CA LEU A 4 4.92 -14.94 -7.77
C LEU A 4 3.46 -15.35 -7.94
N THR A 5 2.57 -14.70 -7.18
CA THR A 5 1.13 -14.77 -7.43
C THR A 5 0.78 -14.00 -8.70
N VAL A 6 -0.44 -14.16 -9.21
CA VAL A 6 -0.90 -13.34 -10.34
C VAL A 6 -0.91 -11.86 -9.96
N VAL A 7 -1.28 -11.57 -8.72
CA VAL A 7 -1.37 -10.20 -8.20
C VAL A 7 0.02 -9.56 -8.07
N ASP A 8 1.03 -10.31 -7.56
CA ASP A 8 2.43 -9.85 -7.54
C ASP A 8 2.89 -9.46 -8.94
N GLU A 9 2.57 -10.31 -9.93
CA GLU A 9 2.96 -10.10 -11.31
C GLU A 9 2.27 -8.88 -11.94
N ILE A 10 1.00 -8.63 -11.63
CA ILE A 10 0.28 -7.43 -12.07
C ILE A 10 0.98 -6.18 -11.51
N PHE A 11 1.25 -6.13 -10.22
CA PHE A 11 1.91 -4.98 -9.61
C PHE A 11 3.35 -4.80 -10.12
N LEU A 12 4.09 -5.87 -10.37
CA LEU A 12 5.42 -5.77 -10.96
C LEU A 12 5.39 -5.14 -12.35
N ARG A 13 4.37 -5.44 -13.14
CA ARG A 13 4.21 -4.90 -14.50
C ARG A 13 3.68 -3.47 -14.52
N THR A 14 2.84 -3.09 -13.56
CA THR A 14 2.37 -1.69 -13.45
C THR A 14 3.53 -0.73 -13.25
N HIS A 15 4.55 -1.14 -12.53
CA HIS A 15 5.78 -0.36 -12.34
C HIS A 15 6.48 0.02 -13.66
N ARG A 16 6.45 -0.86 -14.66
CA ARG A 16 7.30 -0.74 -15.85
C ARG A 16 6.58 -0.36 -17.12
N GLY A 17 5.36 -0.83 -17.28
CA GLY A 17 4.67 -0.72 -18.56
C GLY A 17 3.53 0.28 -18.59
N MET A 18 2.99 0.64 -17.44
CA MET A 18 1.75 1.40 -17.33
C MET A 18 1.95 2.83 -16.84
N GLY A 19 3.13 3.18 -16.34
CA GLY A 19 3.40 4.51 -15.79
C GLY A 19 2.55 4.83 -14.55
N THR A 20 2.10 3.79 -13.85
CA THR A 20 1.29 3.88 -12.63
C THR A 20 1.93 3.08 -11.50
N PRO A 21 3.16 3.42 -11.08
CA PRO A 21 3.80 2.73 -9.97
C PRO A 21 2.98 2.91 -8.70
N ILE A 22 2.91 1.85 -7.90
CA ILE A 22 2.25 1.85 -6.59
C ILE A 22 3.26 1.37 -5.57
N ALA A 23 3.52 2.19 -4.56
CA ALA A 23 4.30 1.81 -3.40
C ALA A 23 3.42 1.87 -2.14
N LEU A 24 3.56 0.88 -1.28
CA LEU A 24 2.94 0.87 0.04
C LEU A 24 3.83 1.59 1.03
N GLN A 25 3.22 2.29 1.97
CA GLN A 25 3.95 3.07 2.94
C GLN A 25 3.32 2.92 4.33
N GLY A 26 4.16 2.53 5.32
CA GLY A 26 3.86 2.67 6.73
C GLY A 26 4.54 3.93 7.26
N LEU A 27 3.81 4.77 7.98
CA LEU A 27 4.30 6.01 8.59
C LEU A 27 4.14 5.94 10.09
N TRP A 28 5.18 6.34 10.82
CA TRP A 28 5.17 6.52 12.26
C TRP A 28 5.63 7.93 12.62
N ARG A 29 4.99 8.52 13.59
CA ARG A 29 5.41 9.79 14.18
C ARG A 29 5.58 9.62 15.69
N THR A 30 6.73 10.01 16.22
CA THR A 30 7.04 10.04 17.65
C THR A 30 7.09 11.47 18.17
N THR A 31 6.97 11.65 19.47
CA THR A 31 7.16 12.97 20.13
C THR A 31 8.61 13.28 20.45
N ASP A 32 9.44 12.27 20.43
CA ASP A 32 10.85 12.33 20.79
C ASP A 32 11.75 11.89 19.63
N ALA A 33 13.01 12.20 19.77
CA ALA A 33 14.02 11.90 18.79
C ALA A 33 14.42 10.42 18.82
N MET A 34 14.30 9.74 17.70
CA MET A 34 14.83 8.38 17.54
C MET A 34 16.32 8.43 17.22
N GLU A 35 17.09 7.53 17.82
CA GLU A 35 18.51 7.40 17.53
C GLU A 35 18.73 6.70 16.18
N PRO A 36 19.68 7.18 15.35
CA PRO A 36 20.04 6.52 14.11
C PRO A 36 20.43 5.06 14.27
N ALA A 37 21.04 4.67 15.39
CA ALA A 37 21.38 3.30 15.68
C ALA A 37 20.15 2.37 15.78
N LEU A 38 19.05 2.85 16.38
CA LEU A 38 17.80 2.12 16.43
C LEU A 38 17.19 1.97 15.04
N LEU A 39 17.19 3.06 14.25
CA LEU A 39 16.71 3.02 12.86
C LEU A 39 17.53 2.05 12.00
N GLN A 40 18.86 2.01 12.21
CA GLN A 40 19.73 1.04 11.54
C GLN A 40 19.42 -0.40 11.98
N ALA A 41 19.15 -0.64 13.25
CA ALA A 41 18.76 -1.96 13.72
C ALA A 41 17.44 -2.42 13.08
N ILE A 42 16.43 -1.54 12.98
CA ILE A 42 15.17 -1.83 12.28
C ILE A 42 15.44 -2.15 10.81
N HIS A 43 16.25 -1.32 10.13
CA HIS A 43 16.64 -1.54 8.75
C HIS A 43 17.29 -2.93 8.55
N ASP A 44 18.20 -3.34 9.42
CA ASP A 44 18.89 -4.61 9.34
C ASP A 44 17.93 -5.79 9.57
N ARG A 45 16.94 -5.64 10.46
CA ARG A 45 15.88 -6.66 10.68
C ARG A 45 14.95 -6.77 9.47
N LEU A 46 14.55 -5.67 8.86
CA LEU A 46 13.75 -5.69 7.63
C LEU A 46 14.51 -6.32 6.46
N ARG A 47 15.82 -6.01 6.34
CA ARG A 47 16.71 -6.52 5.30
C ARG A 47 16.94 -8.04 5.40
N SER A 48 17.09 -8.56 6.59
CA SER A 48 17.26 -10.01 6.86
C SER A 48 15.91 -10.74 7.00
N GLY A 49 14.80 -10.01 7.09
CA GLY A 49 13.46 -10.54 7.27
C GLY A 49 12.68 -10.72 5.96
N TRP A 50 11.37 -10.61 6.05
CA TRP A 50 10.42 -10.89 4.97
C TRP A 50 10.53 -9.96 3.76
N LEU A 51 11.03 -8.72 3.92
CA LEU A 51 11.26 -7.78 2.82
C LEU A 51 12.59 -8.05 2.10
N GLY A 52 13.47 -8.87 2.68
CA GLY A 52 14.76 -9.25 2.12
C GLY A 52 14.65 -10.27 0.98
N ARG A 53 13.90 -9.93 -0.07
CA ARG A 53 13.70 -10.80 -1.23
C ARG A 53 13.69 -10.01 -2.54
N ARG A 54 13.98 -10.69 -3.64
CA ARG A 54 13.95 -10.13 -5.00
C ARG A 54 13.25 -11.07 -5.96
N VAL A 55 12.78 -10.52 -7.06
CA VAL A 55 12.21 -11.29 -8.17
C VAL A 55 13.33 -11.85 -9.05
N VAL A 56 13.19 -13.11 -9.45
CA VAL A 56 14.07 -13.74 -10.44
C VAL A 56 13.27 -14.33 -11.58
N ASN A 57 13.78 -14.17 -12.79
CA ASN A 57 13.17 -14.72 -13.99
C ASN A 57 13.35 -16.24 -14.06
N PRO A 58 12.33 -16.98 -14.55
CA PRO A 58 12.46 -18.42 -14.76
C PRO A 58 13.38 -18.72 -15.95
N ARG A 59 13.98 -19.90 -15.94
CA ARG A 59 14.80 -20.41 -17.06
C ARG A 59 13.94 -21.05 -18.15
N VAL A 60 12.72 -21.44 -17.84
CA VAL A 60 11.80 -22.13 -18.75
C VAL A 60 10.67 -21.19 -19.15
N PRO A 61 10.44 -20.96 -20.46
CA PRO A 61 9.33 -20.13 -20.92
C PRO A 61 7.97 -20.67 -20.42
N GLY A 62 7.16 -19.76 -19.89
CA GLY A 62 5.84 -20.11 -19.33
C GLY A 62 5.86 -20.52 -17.87
N ALA A 63 7.02 -20.68 -17.23
CA ALA A 63 7.09 -20.74 -15.77
C ALA A 63 6.95 -19.33 -15.17
N ARG A 64 6.39 -19.25 -13.97
CA ARG A 64 6.24 -17.99 -13.23
C ARG A 64 7.59 -17.50 -12.72
N ARG A 65 7.74 -16.19 -12.59
CA ARG A 65 8.81 -15.58 -11.80
C ARG A 65 8.77 -16.11 -10.37
N ALA A 66 9.88 -16.01 -9.67
CA ALA A 66 10.01 -16.55 -8.30
C ALA A 66 10.66 -15.54 -7.37
N TRP A 67 10.33 -15.64 -6.08
CA TRP A 67 11.00 -14.93 -5.03
C TRP A 67 12.31 -15.66 -4.65
N GLN A 68 13.38 -14.90 -4.52
CA GLN A 68 14.66 -15.36 -4.02
C GLN A 68 15.10 -14.48 -2.85
N PRO A 69 15.62 -15.07 -1.74
CA PRO A 69 16.20 -14.29 -0.68
C PRO A 69 17.26 -13.31 -1.20
N ASN A 70 17.23 -12.09 -0.71
CA ASN A 70 18.15 -11.02 -1.08
C ASN A 70 18.36 -10.06 0.09
N THR A 71 19.55 -10.01 0.64
CA THR A 71 19.92 -9.06 1.68
C THR A 71 20.39 -7.70 1.15
N GLY A 72 20.40 -7.50 -0.18
CA GLY A 72 20.62 -6.20 -0.77
C GLY A 72 19.42 -5.27 -0.47
N ALA A 73 19.71 -4.10 0.10
CA ALA A 73 18.71 -3.09 0.43
C ALA A 73 19.25 -1.70 0.07
N HIS A 74 18.36 -0.73 -0.15
CA HIS A 74 18.78 0.67 -0.13
C HIS A 74 19.37 1.01 1.23
N ALA A 75 20.33 1.89 1.28
CA ALA A 75 20.86 2.40 2.56
C ALA A 75 19.73 3.06 3.36
N LEU A 76 19.86 3.03 4.69
CA LEU A 76 18.99 3.83 5.56
C LEU A 76 19.06 5.30 5.12
N ASP A 77 17.91 5.87 4.85
CA ASP A 77 17.77 7.23 4.33
C ASP A 77 17.36 8.16 5.47
N LEU A 78 18.33 8.92 5.95
CA LEU A 78 18.12 9.94 7.00
C LEU A 78 18.15 11.32 6.37
N LEU A 79 17.02 12.05 6.42
CA LEU A 79 16.98 13.43 5.96
C LEU A 79 17.94 14.26 6.81
N PRO A 80 18.94 14.93 6.20
CA PRO A 80 19.95 15.68 6.95
C PRO A 80 19.35 16.81 7.80
N ASN A 81 19.87 17.00 9.01
CA ASN A 81 19.56 18.18 9.83
C ASN A 81 20.19 19.44 9.24
N ALA A 82 19.67 20.60 9.62
CA ALA A 82 20.28 21.90 9.26
C ALA A 82 21.73 21.99 9.75
N VAL A 83 22.52 22.77 9.04
CA VAL A 83 23.93 23.04 9.35
C VAL A 83 24.07 23.54 10.79
N GLY A 84 24.87 22.86 11.61
CA GLY A 84 25.25 23.28 12.96
C GLY A 84 24.56 22.58 14.11
N THR A 85 23.55 21.75 13.89
CA THR A 85 22.93 20.92 14.92
C THR A 85 23.42 19.48 14.81
N SER A 86 24.63 19.21 15.31
CA SER A 86 25.13 17.84 15.45
C SER A 86 24.48 17.19 16.67
N GLU A 87 23.33 16.58 16.47
CA GLU A 87 22.75 15.67 17.46
C GLU A 87 23.07 14.23 17.09
N ALA A 88 23.62 13.54 18.06
CA ALA A 88 23.92 12.10 18.12
C ALA A 88 23.65 11.27 16.84
N GLY A 89 24.56 11.40 15.85
CA GLY A 89 24.60 10.48 14.69
C GLY A 89 23.73 10.82 13.49
N TRP A 90 22.90 11.86 13.54
CA TRP A 90 22.16 12.32 12.35
C TRP A 90 23.10 13.04 11.36
N PRO A 91 22.96 12.79 10.05
CA PRO A 91 23.76 13.47 9.06
C PRO A 91 23.48 15.00 9.07
N THR A 92 24.51 15.79 8.90
CA THR A 92 24.39 17.23 8.70
C THR A 92 24.63 17.56 7.22
N THR A 93 23.92 18.54 6.69
CA THR A 93 24.19 19.03 5.33
C THR A 93 25.58 19.68 5.29
N PRO A 94 26.52 19.24 4.42
CA PRO A 94 27.78 19.93 4.27
C PRO A 94 27.54 21.32 3.68
N MET A 95 28.08 22.37 4.31
CA MET A 95 27.98 23.74 3.82
C MET A 95 28.86 23.92 2.60
N SER A 96 28.26 24.08 1.41
CA SER A 96 28.99 24.59 0.25
C SER A 96 29.15 26.11 0.37
N PRO A 97 30.35 26.68 0.08
CA PRO A 97 30.59 28.11 0.17
C PRO A 97 29.68 28.98 -0.71
N ASP A 98 29.09 28.39 -1.76
CA ASP A 98 28.24 29.07 -2.74
C ASP A 98 26.74 29.01 -2.48
N ASP A 99 26.30 28.30 -1.44
CA ASP A 99 24.87 27.99 -1.20
C ASP A 99 24.21 28.96 -0.21
N ARG A 100 24.42 30.26 -0.37
CA ARG A 100 23.75 31.28 0.47
C ARG A 100 22.30 31.55 0.10
N THR A 101 21.75 30.82 -0.90
CA THR A 101 20.37 31.00 -1.39
C THR A 101 19.55 29.70 -1.45
N SER A 102 20.13 28.56 -1.10
CA SER A 102 19.40 27.29 -1.02
C SER A 102 18.72 27.19 0.36
N SER A 103 17.44 26.88 0.36
CA SER A 103 16.63 26.62 1.55
C SER A 103 17.36 25.64 2.45
N SER A 104 17.78 26.08 3.64
CA SER A 104 18.42 25.24 4.65
C SER A 104 17.49 24.06 4.94
N VAL A 105 17.91 22.85 4.58
CA VAL A 105 17.21 21.63 4.97
C VAL A 105 17.32 21.54 6.49
N GLY A 106 16.28 21.95 7.17
CA GLY A 106 16.12 21.86 8.63
C GLY A 106 15.20 20.68 8.97
N PRO A 107 14.88 20.51 10.26
CA PRO A 107 13.84 19.60 10.68
C PRO A 107 12.53 19.85 9.90
N LEU A 108 11.81 18.78 9.56
CA LEU A 108 10.54 18.91 8.85
C LEU A 108 9.47 19.53 9.75
N VAL A 109 8.74 20.49 9.22
CA VAL A 109 7.50 20.98 9.83
C VAL A 109 6.34 20.01 9.53
N GLU A 110 5.32 19.99 10.38
CA GLU A 110 4.19 19.04 10.28
C GLU A 110 3.56 18.99 8.88
N ASN A 111 3.37 20.14 8.23
CA ASN A 111 2.75 20.20 6.90
C ASN A 111 3.68 19.72 5.76
N ALA A 112 4.97 19.55 6.01
CA ALA A 112 5.94 19.02 5.04
C ALA A 112 6.11 17.50 5.12
N ILE A 113 5.55 16.83 6.14
CA ILE A 113 5.69 15.38 6.34
C ILE A 113 5.13 14.61 5.15
N LEU A 114 3.89 14.90 4.74
CA LEU A 114 3.26 14.17 3.64
C LEU A 114 3.91 14.46 2.27
N PRO A 115 4.23 15.71 1.90
CA PRO A 115 4.99 15.99 0.68
C PRO A 115 6.34 15.25 0.64
N TRP A 116 7.09 15.21 1.76
CA TRP A 116 8.31 14.42 1.86
C TRP A 116 8.04 12.93 1.66
N ALA A 117 7.05 12.39 2.36
CA ALA A 117 6.71 10.97 2.31
C ALA A 117 6.18 10.55 0.93
N ASP A 118 5.45 11.41 0.22
CA ASP A 118 4.94 11.17 -1.15
C ASP A 118 6.08 11.11 -2.18
N GLY A 119 7.19 11.79 -1.92
CA GLY A 119 8.39 11.77 -2.77
C GLY A 119 9.27 10.53 -2.61
N LEU A 120 8.95 9.62 -1.67
CA LEU A 120 9.74 8.41 -1.45
C LEU A 120 9.35 7.30 -2.43
N GLY A 121 10.30 6.41 -2.75
CA GLY A 121 10.00 5.15 -3.43
C GLY A 121 10.04 5.19 -4.95
N THR A 122 10.63 6.19 -5.56
CA THR A 122 10.80 6.33 -7.02
C THR A 122 11.70 5.25 -7.63
N ASP A 123 12.57 4.63 -6.83
CA ASP A 123 13.62 3.69 -7.22
C ASP A 123 13.38 2.25 -6.77
N LEU A 124 12.16 1.92 -6.34
CA LEU A 124 11.80 0.60 -5.83
C LEU A 124 11.39 -0.35 -6.95
N ASP A 125 12.26 -1.30 -7.30
CA ASP A 125 11.97 -2.36 -8.26
C ASP A 125 12.53 -3.71 -7.78
N PRO A 126 11.70 -4.63 -7.25
CA PRO A 126 12.18 -5.87 -6.67
C PRO A 126 12.87 -6.82 -7.66
N GLU A 127 12.86 -6.55 -8.96
CA GLU A 127 13.59 -7.34 -9.96
C GLU A 127 14.99 -6.78 -10.25
N TYR A 128 15.17 -5.44 -10.24
CA TYR A 128 16.43 -4.79 -10.63
C TYR A 128 17.10 -3.99 -9.52
N THR A 129 16.32 -3.45 -8.58
CA THR A 129 16.80 -2.69 -7.41
C THR A 129 16.17 -3.27 -6.14
N PRO A 130 16.58 -2.86 -4.94
CA PRO A 130 15.85 -3.25 -3.74
C PRO A 130 14.39 -2.78 -3.79
N GLY A 131 13.46 -3.65 -3.43
CA GLY A 131 12.03 -3.39 -3.50
C GLY A 131 11.46 -2.58 -2.35
N TRP A 132 12.29 -2.10 -1.41
CA TRP A 132 11.86 -1.34 -0.24
C TRP A 132 12.93 -0.38 0.28
N ARG A 133 12.51 0.59 1.07
CA ARG A 133 13.36 1.60 1.71
C ARG A 133 12.84 1.95 3.11
N LEU A 134 13.75 2.24 4.03
CA LEU A 134 13.48 2.87 5.31
C LEU A 134 14.03 4.30 5.27
N SER A 135 13.18 5.27 5.47
CA SER A 135 13.53 6.70 5.51
C SER A 135 13.07 7.31 6.82
N ALA A 136 13.81 8.27 7.36
CA ALA A 136 13.41 8.99 8.54
C ALA A 136 13.82 10.47 8.48
N ALA A 137 13.04 11.30 9.14
CA ALA A 137 13.31 12.74 9.27
C ALA A 137 13.03 13.23 10.69
N ARG A 138 13.84 14.17 11.15
CA ARG A 138 13.58 14.90 12.39
C ARG A 138 12.48 15.93 12.16
N LEU A 139 11.67 16.14 13.17
CA LEU A 139 10.62 17.15 13.18
C LEU A 139 11.06 18.38 13.98
N ASP A 140 10.48 19.53 13.65
CA ASP A 140 10.76 20.81 14.30
C ASP A 140 10.31 20.86 15.77
N ASP A 141 9.38 19.98 16.16
CA ASP A 141 8.94 19.81 17.54
C ASP A 141 9.82 18.85 18.36
N GLY A 142 10.91 18.36 17.78
CA GLY A 142 11.84 17.40 18.41
C GLY A 142 11.48 15.94 18.19
N GLY A 143 10.35 15.64 17.57
CA GLY A 143 9.95 14.29 17.20
C GLY A 143 10.71 13.70 16.02
N THR A 144 10.30 12.52 15.61
CA THR A 144 10.81 11.84 14.42
C THR A 144 9.64 11.28 13.61
N VAL A 145 9.70 11.43 12.29
CA VAL A 145 8.84 10.67 11.37
C VAL A 145 9.66 9.59 10.68
N VAL A 146 9.11 8.39 10.63
CA VAL A 146 9.73 7.22 9.98
C VAL A 146 8.78 6.70 8.91
N ALA A 147 9.32 6.40 7.74
CA ALA A 147 8.58 5.81 6.61
C ALA A 147 9.24 4.50 6.18
N VAL A 148 8.50 3.40 6.20
CA VAL A 148 8.85 2.19 5.46
C VAL A 148 8.05 2.19 4.17
N THR A 149 8.74 2.30 3.05
CA THR A 149 8.12 2.32 1.72
C THR A 149 8.54 1.09 0.95
N CYS A 150 7.60 0.35 0.37
CA CYS A 150 7.91 -0.81 -0.46
C CYS A 150 7.08 -0.85 -1.74
N SER A 151 7.64 -1.43 -2.80
CA SER A 151 6.90 -1.73 -4.02
C SER A 151 5.70 -2.63 -3.71
N HIS A 152 4.53 -2.30 -4.26
CA HIS A 152 3.34 -3.14 -4.06
C HIS A 152 3.51 -4.55 -4.66
N ALA A 153 4.47 -4.75 -5.57
CA ALA A 153 4.83 -6.09 -6.02
C ALA A 153 5.44 -6.94 -4.91
N LEU A 154 6.15 -6.31 -3.96
CA LEU A 154 6.85 -7.00 -2.87
C LEU A 154 5.89 -7.49 -1.78
N ALA A 155 4.88 -6.70 -1.45
CA ALA A 155 3.91 -6.99 -0.39
C ALA A 155 2.60 -6.24 -0.64
N ASP A 156 1.50 -6.72 -0.08
CA ASP A 156 0.32 -5.90 0.16
C ASP A 156 0.36 -5.25 1.55
N ALA A 157 -0.67 -4.47 1.91
CA ALA A 157 -0.69 -3.73 3.17
C ALA A 157 -0.57 -4.65 4.41
N ARG A 158 -1.26 -5.79 4.41
CA ARG A 158 -1.18 -6.77 5.50
C ARG A 158 0.16 -7.46 5.55
N GLY A 159 0.74 -7.78 4.38
CA GLY A 159 2.09 -8.34 4.26
C GLY A 159 3.16 -7.38 4.77
N LEU A 160 3.06 -6.09 4.42
CA LEU A 160 3.99 -5.07 4.91
C LEU A 160 3.88 -4.90 6.44
N ILE A 161 2.66 -4.82 6.97
CA ILE A 161 2.42 -4.73 8.41
C ILE A 161 3.01 -5.95 9.13
N HIS A 162 2.81 -7.15 8.60
CA HIS A 162 3.39 -8.37 9.16
C HIS A 162 4.93 -8.31 9.19
N ALA A 163 5.57 -7.95 8.08
CA ALA A 163 7.02 -7.82 7.99
C ALA A 163 7.59 -6.81 9.00
N ILE A 164 6.92 -5.67 9.16
CA ILE A 164 7.29 -4.63 10.12
C ILE A 164 7.11 -5.12 11.55
N THR A 165 5.98 -5.76 11.87
CA THR A 165 5.70 -6.29 13.20
C THR A 165 6.79 -7.27 13.63
N VAL A 166 7.13 -8.24 12.78
CA VAL A 166 8.19 -9.20 13.05
C VAL A 166 9.55 -8.51 13.25
N ALA A 167 9.87 -7.49 12.46
CA ALA A 167 11.10 -6.73 12.62
C ALA A 167 11.15 -5.99 13.96
N LEU A 168 10.06 -5.33 14.37
CA LEU A 168 9.97 -4.60 15.64
C LEU A 168 10.02 -5.55 16.85
N ASP A 169 9.29 -6.64 16.82
CA ASP A 169 9.28 -7.65 17.90
C ASP A 169 10.66 -8.28 18.10
N SER A 170 11.47 -8.37 17.04
CA SER A 170 12.82 -8.91 17.11
C SER A 170 13.88 -7.94 17.64
N LEU A 171 13.57 -6.65 17.83
CA LEU A 171 14.53 -5.66 18.35
C LEU A 171 14.98 -5.93 19.80
N GLY A 172 14.10 -6.55 20.61
CA GLY A 172 14.39 -6.90 22.00
C GLY A 172 15.03 -8.28 22.18
N ALA A 173 15.12 -9.08 21.12
CA ALA A 173 15.78 -10.38 21.18
C ALA A 173 17.29 -10.20 20.96
N GLU A 174 18.12 -10.81 21.83
CA GLU A 174 19.56 -10.93 21.57
C GLU A 174 19.76 -11.49 20.16
N GLU A 175 20.74 -10.94 19.42
CA GLU A 175 21.06 -11.45 18.08
C GLU A 175 21.25 -12.98 18.18
N PRO A 176 20.50 -13.77 17.41
CA PRO A 176 20.83 -15.18 17.31
C PRO A 176 22.27 -15.23 16.80
N THR A 177 23.19 -15.66 17.65
CA THR A 177 24.58 -15.98 17.30
C THR A 177 24.51 -16.67 15.95
N ARG A 178 25.12 -16.06 14.92
CA ARG A 178 25.18 -16.46 13.51
C ARG A 178 24.81 -17.93 13.32
N ALA A 179 23.51 -18.20 13.22
CA ALA A 179 23.01 -19.55 13.11
C ALA A 179 23.54 -20.15 11.81
N SER A 180 24.10 -21.35 11.95
CA SER A 180 24.53 -22.20 10.86
C SER A 180 23.46 -22.22 9.75
N PRO A 181 23.83 -22.41 8.47
CA PRO A 181 22.88 -22.45 7.34
C PRO A 181 21.66 -23.37 7.49
N ALA A 182 21.73 -24.31 8.49
CA ALA A 182 20.62 -25.19 8.86
C ALA A 182 19.53 -24.49 9.71
N ALA A 183 19.83 -23.39 10.42
CA ALA A 183 18.84 -22.65 11.23
C ALA A 183 18.12 -21.57 10.42
N GLU A 184 18.70 -21.12 9.29
CA GLU A 184 17.98 -20.26 8.32
C GLU A 184 16.78 -20.98 7.67
N GLN A 185 16.79 -22.31 7.65
CA GLN A 185 15.64 -23.10 7.19
C GLN A 185 14.50 -23.15 8.23
N ASP A 186 14.78 -23.01 9.51
CA ASP A 186 13.77 -23.08 10.58
C ASP A 186 13.09 -21.74 10.87
N LEU A 187 13.72 -20.60 10.64
CA LEU A 187 13.06 -19.29 10.69
C LEU A 187 12.09 -19.07 9.51
N ASN A 188 12.31 -19.78 8.40
CA ASN A 188 11.40 -19.88 7.27
C ASN A 188 10.30 -20.95 7.47
N SER A 189 10.32 -21.72 8.54
CA SER A 189 9.41 -22.84 8.78
C SER A 189 8.29 -22.53 9.78
N GLY A 190 8.10 -21.28 10.16
CA GLY A 190 6.98 -20.78 10.96
C GLY A 190 5.64 -20.74 10.23
N GLY A 191 5.46 -21.58 9.28
CA GLY A 191 4.27 -21.89 8.51
C GLY A 191 4.69 -22.81 7.39
N LYS A 192 4.41 -24.08 7.48
CA LYS A 192 4.55 -25.01 6.36
C LYS A 192 3.60 -24.57 5.25
N SER A 193 3.99 -23.53 4.46
CA SER A 193 3.44 -23.38 3.13
C SER A 193 3.83 -24.66 2.36
N THR A 194 2.86 -25.52 2.16
CA THR A 194 2.97 -26.74 1.34
C THR A 194 3.17 -26.44 -0.15
N ARG A 195 3.66 -25.25 -0.50
CA ARG A 195 4.14 -24.96 -1.85
C ARG A 195 5.50 -25.59 -2.03
N ALA A 196 5.50 -26.87 -2.42
CA ALA A 196 6.68 -27.58 -2.89
C ALA A 196 7.43 -26.70 -3.89
N THR A 197 8.77 -26.58 -3.71
CA THR A 197 9.67 -25.95 -4.69
C THR A 197 9.54 -26.67 -6.03
N SER A 198 8.56 -26.26 -6.84
CA SER A 198 8.38 -26.84 -8.17
C SER A 198 9.53 -26.40 -9.07
N SER A 199 10.10 -27.35 -9.83
CA SER A 199 11.05 -27.00 -10.86
C SER A 199 10.37 -26.06 -11.90
N ASP A 200 11.13 -25.22 -12.60
CA ASP A 200 10.60 -24.37 -13.65
C ASP A 200 9.78 -25.16 -14.68
N TRP A 201 10.19 -26.40 -15.00
CA TRP A 201 9.46 -27.28 -15.92
C TRP A 201 8.11 -27.73 -15.36
N ALA A 202 8.05 -28.08 -14.10
CA ALA A 202 6.79 -28.49 -13.47
C ALA A 202 5.82 -27.30 -13.37
N ASP A 203 6.31 -26.11 -13.02
CA ASP A 203 5.51 -24.90 -12.96
C ASP A 203 5.00 -24.50 -14.35
N ALA A 204 5.87 -24.47 -15.38
CA ALA A 204 5.49 -24.17 -16.75
C ALA A 204 4.41 -25.12 -17.26
N ARG A 205 4.55 -26.42 -17.01
CA ARG A 205 3.55 -27.43 -17.39
C ARG A 205 2.20 -27.16 -16.73
N THR A 206 2.20 -26.84 -15.44
CA THR A 206 0.97 -26.50 -14.70
C THR A 206 0.33 -25.26 -15.28
N GLN A 207 1.11 -24.20 -15.52
CA GLN A 207 0.62 -22.94 -16.09
C GLN A 207 -0.02 -23.16 -17.46
N TRP A 208 0.69 -23.82 -18.38
CA TRP A 208 0.16 -24.11 -19.71
C TRP A 208 -1.13 -24.95 -19.67
N THR A 209 -1.19 -25.94 -18.77
CA THR A 209 -2.39 -26.76 -18.61
C THR A 209 -3.57 -25.91 -18.12
N THR A 210 -3.36 -25.03 -17.14
CA THR A 210 -4.39 -24.12 -16.61
C THR A 210 -4.88 -23.16 -17.69
N ILE A 211 -3.96 -22.54 -18.42
CA ILE A 211 -4.27 -21.57 -19.48
C ILE A 211 -5.07 -22.23 -20.60
N ILE A 212 -4.60 -23.38 -21.14
CA ILE A 212 -5.27 -24.07 -22.25
C ILE A 212 -6.67 -24.52 -21.82
N SER A 213 -6.79 -25.15 -20.66
CA SER A 213 -8.08 -25.64 -20.16
C SER A 213 -9.06 -24.51 -19.83
N GLY A 214 -8.56 -23.42 -19.23
CA GLY A 214 -9.34 -22.25 -18.89
C GLY A 214 -9.80 -21.47 -20.11
N THR A 215 -8.91 -21.26 -21.09
CA THR A 215 -9.24 -20.60 -22.37
C THR A 215 -10.26 -21.41 -23.17
N ALA A 216 -10.09 -22.73 -23.25
CA ALA A 216 -11.07 -23.60 -23.91
C ALA A 216 -12.46 -23.54 -23.25
N ARG A 217 -12.50 -23.42 -21.92
CA ARG A 217 -13.75 -23.25 -21.15
C ARG A 217 -14.37 -21.86 -21.37
N ALA A 218 -13.57 -20.80 -21.41
CA ALA A 218 -14.03 -19.45 -21.68
C ALA A 218 -14.62 -19.33 -23.10
N LEU A 219 -13.94 -19.88 -24.11
CA LEU A 219 -14.43 -19.90 -25.51
C LEU A 219 -15.77 -20.63 -25.64
N ARG A 220 -15.98 -21.72 -24.89
CA ARG A 220 -17.26 -22.46 -24.89
C ARG A 220 -18.41 -21.69 -24.24
N ARG A 221 -18.11 -20.83 -23.29
CA ARG A 221 -19.10 -20.00 -22.57
C ARG A 221 -19.41 -18.66 -23.26
N GLY A 222 -18.62 -18.31 -24.26
CA GLY A 222 -18.62 -16.96 -24.86
C GLY A 222 -17.84 -15.95 -24.01
N ILE A 223 -16.99 -15.16 -24.65
CA ILE A 223 -16.23 -14.11 -23.98
C ILE A 223 -17.18 -12.92 -23.78
N PRO A 224 -17.46 -12.50 -22.53
CA PRO A 224 -18.26 -11.31 -22.30
C PRO A 224 -17.57 -10.10 -22.95
N ARG A 225 -18.34 -9.22 -23.57
CA ARG A 225 -17.80 -7.97 -24.11
C ARG A 225 -17.37 -7.12 -22.93
N PRO A 226 -16.11 -6.62 -22.88
CA PRO A 226 -15.69 -5.73 -21.82
C PRO A 226 -16.62 -4.52 -21.81
N PRO A 227 -17.01 -4.02 -20.61
CA PRO A 227 -17.78 -2.79 -20.52
C PRO A 227 -17.00 -1.67 -21.21
N ALA A 228 -17.72 -0.78 -21.91
CA ALA A 228 -17.10 0.38 -22.54
C ALA A 228 -16.40 1.22 -21.47
N THR A 229 -15.08 1.22 -21.50
CA THR A 229 -14.29 2.08 -20.64
C THR A 229 -14.45 3.51 -21.17
N SER A 230 -14.99 4.40 -20.37
CA SER A 230 -14.89 5.84 -20.64
C SER A 230 -13.40 6.18 -20.72
N THR A 231 -13.01 6.80 -21.81
CA THR A 231 -11.64 7.30 -22.03
C THR A 231 -11.30 8.24 -20.88
N PRO A 232 -10.13 8.08 -20.22
CA PRO A 232 -9.68 9.07 -19.24
C PRO A 232 -9.64 10.44 -19.92
N ASP A 233 -10.21 11.44 -19.28
CA ASP A 233 -10.11 12.82 -19.72
C ASP A 233 -8.66 13.28 -19.49
N THR A 234 -7.89 13.43 -20.56
CA THR A 234 -6.47 13.78 -20.53
C THR A 234 -6.22 15.28 -20.40
N SER A 235 -7.27 16.08 -20.23
CA SER A 235 -7.21 17.55 -20.32
C SER A 235 -7.07 18.28 -18.99
N ILE A 236 -7.03 17.60 -17.85
CA ILE A 236 -6.94 18.22 -16.52
C ILE A 236 -5.50 18.09 -16.02
N ASP A 237 -4.96 19.22 -15.56
CA ASP A 237 -3.67 19.27 -14.84
C ASP A 237 -3.89 18.63 -13.47
N ARG A 238 -3.65 17.31 -13.39
CA ARG A 238 -3.91 16.51 -12.19
C ARG A 238 -2.68 16.51 -11.30
N ALA A 239 -2.89 16.70 -10.02
CA ALA A 239 -1.85 16.59 -9.01
C ALA A 239 -2.22 15.56 -7.95
N ILE A 240 -1.20 15.00 -7.29
CA ILE A 240 -1.40 14.06 -6.18
C ILE A 240 -1.44 14.87 -4.90
N HIS A 241 -2.50 14.71 -4.12
CA HIS A 241 -2.63 15.32 -2.80
C HIS A 241 -2.94 14.27 -1.76
N SER A 242 -2.12 14.23 -0.73
CA SER A 242 -2.29 13.32 0.41
C SER A 242 -2.72 14.06 1.66
N THR A 243 -3.59 13.45 2.45
CA THR A 243 -3.95 13.94 3.78
C THR A 243 -4.14 12.79 4.76
N LEU A 244 -3.89 13.05 6.04
CA LEU A 244 -4.13 12.11 7.13
C LEU A 244 -5.15 12.71 8.10
N LEU A 245 -6.18 11.94 8.40
CA LEU A 245 -7.20 12.26 9.39
C LEU A 245 -7.19 11.20 10.48
N THR A 246 -7.32 11.63 11.71
CA THR A 246 -7.47 10.74 12.86
C THR A 246 -8.80 10.99 13.53
N PHE A 247 -9.44 9.93 14.03
CA PHE A 247 -10.76 9.98 14.65
C PHE A 247 -10.72 9.19 15.95
N ASP A 248 -11.46 9.65 16.95
CA ASP A 248 -11.75 8.86 18.13
C ASP A 248 -12.60 7.64 17.75
N ALA A 249 -12.19 6.45 18.17
CA ALA A 249 -12.83 5.20 17.75
C ALA A 249 -14.24 5.05 18.34
N ASP A 250 -14.44 5.44 19.59
CA ASP A 250 -15.75 5.34 20.25
C ASP A 250 -16.77 6.27 19.58
N HIS A 251 -16.32 7.49 19.22
CA HIS A 251 -17.17 8.44 18.48
C HIS A 251 -17.50 7.93 17.07
N TRP A 252 -16.51 7.39 16.36
CA TRP A 252 -16.71 6.81 15.02
C TRP A 252 -17.70 5.66 15.04
N ASP A 253 -17.51 4.69 15.94
CA ASP A 253 -18.35 3.50 16.05
C ASP A 253 -19.78 3.85 16.49
N THR A 254 -19.92 4.82 17.41
CA THR A 254 -21.25 5.35 17.81
C THR A 254 -21.96 6.01 16.64
N THR A 255 -21.24 6.81 15.84
CA THR A 255 -21.79 7.46 14.65
C THR A 255 -22.21 6.42 13.61
N ALA A 256 -21.39 5.40 13.38
CA ALA A 256 -21.73 4.31 12.48
C ALA A 256 -22.97 3.54 12.93
N ALA A 257 -23.05 3.21 14.22
CA ALA A 257 -24.18 2.48 14.80
C ALA A 257 -25.48 3.30 14.74
N THR A 258 -25.42 4.62 14.99
CA THR A 258 -26.58 5.51 14.89
C THR A 258 -27.17 5.55 13.48
N ALA A 259 -26.35 5.32 12.45
CA ALA A 259 -26.75 5.22 11.06
C ALA A 259 -27.04 3.77 10.60
N ASP A 260 -27.24 2.83 11.53
CA ASP A 260 -27.42 1.40 11.29
C ASP A 260 -26.28 0.77 10.43
N GLY A 261 -25.12 1.38 10.46
CA GLY A 261 -23.94 0.99 9.70
C GLY A 261 -22.90 0.25 10.54
N THR A 262 -21.72 0.12 9.96
CA THR A 262 -20.49 -0.38 10.60
C THR A 262 -19.38 0.64 10.40
N ALA A 263 -18.28 0.56 11.15
CA ALA A 263 -17.11 1.42 10.94
C ALA A 263 -16.67 1.41 9.46
N ASN A 264 -16.67 0.25 8.81
CA ASN A 264 -16.31 0.11 7.40
C ASN A 264 -17.32 0.76 6.44
N SER A 265 -18.63 0.61 6.68
CA SER A 265 -19.64 1.22 5.81
C SER A 265 -19.69 2.74 5.97
N LEU A 266 -19.45 3.26 7.17
CA LEU A 266 -19.30 4.69 7.42
C LEU A 266 -18.06 5.25 6.71
N PHE A 267 -16.93 4.52 6.76
CA PHE A 267 -15.72 4.85 6.00
C PHE A 267 -15.98 4.96 4.49
N ILE A 268 -16.62 3.94 3.90
CA ILE A 268 -16.95 3.93 2.46
C ILE A 268 -17.91 5.10 2.13
N HIS A 269 -18.90 5.35 2.97
CA HIS A 269 -19.84 6.45 2.81
C HIS A 269 -19.14 7.81 2.85
N LEU A 270 -18.21 8.01 3.80
CA LEU A 270 -17.41 9.23 3.91
C LEU A 270 -16.58 9.48 2.64
N ILE A 271 -15.85 8.45 2.13
CA ILE A 271 -15.03 8.57 0.92
C ILE A 271 -15.89 8.96 -0.30
N ALA A 272 -17.06 8.34 -0.46
CA ALA A 272 -17.95 8.67 -1.56
C ALA A 272 -18.45 10.11 -1.47
N ASN A 273 -18.82 10.59 -0.28
CA ASN A 273 -19.24 11.97 -0.06
C ASN A 273 -18.10 12.97 -0.33
N ILE A 274 -16.87 12.66 0.09
CA ILE A 274 -15.70 13.50 -0.22
C ILE A 274 -15.55 13.65 -1.73
N LEU A 275 -15.62 12.55 -2.50
CA LEU A 275 -15.49 12.63 -3.95
C LEU A 275 -16.62 13.46 -4.58
N TRP A 276 -17.88 13.33 -4.12
CA TRP A 276 -18.98 14.14 -4.63
C TRP A 276 -18.84 15.61 -4.25
N HIS A 277 -18.43 15.93 -3.02
CA HIS A 277 -18.21 17.31 -2.61
C HIS A 277 -17.01 17.95 -3.33
N ASN A 278 -16.08 17.11 -3.80
CA ASN A 278 -14.98 17.51 -4.65
C ASN A 278 -15.35 17.63 -6.15
N GLY A 279 -16.63 17.65 -6.46
CA GLY A 279 -17.11 17.94 -7.81
C GLY A 279 -17.29 16.73 -8.74
N PHE A 280 -17.29 15.50 -8.24
CA PHE A 280 -17.57 14.34 -9.09
C PHE A 280 -18.99 14.42 -9.69
N PRO A 281 -19.11 14.38 -11.05
CA PRO A 281 -20.36 14.73 -11.70
C PRO A 281 -21.43 13.63 -11.64
N ASP A 282 -21.00 12.35 -11.61
CA ASP A 282 -21.93 11.24 -11.73
C ASP A 282 -22.73 11.01 -10.43
N PRO A 283 -24.02 10.65 -10.52
CA PRO A 283 -24.84 10.33 -9.36
C PRO A 283 -24.45 9.00 -8.69
N THR A 284 -23.71 8.18 -9.41
CA THR A 284 -23.26 6.86 -8.94
C THR A 284 -21.74 6.79 -8.94
N ILE A 285 -21.16 6.39 -7.83
CA ILE A 285 -19.73 6.12 -7.67
C ILE A 285 -19.53 4.60 -7.62
N ILE A 286 -18.57 4.10 -8.37
CA ILE A 286 -18.14 2.70 -8.25
C ILE A 286 -16.94 2.63 -7.31
N ALA A 287 -17.12 1.96 -6.19
CA ALA A 287 -16.08 1.75 -5.18
C ALA A 287 -15.42 0.39 -5.36
N SER A 288 -14.09 0.38 -5.40
CA SER A 288 -13.26 -0.81 -5.33
C SER A 288 -12.94 -1.15 -3.88
N LEU A 289 -13.17 -2.39 -3.49
CA LEU A 289 -12.99 -2.88 -2.13
C LEU A 289 -12.02 -4.06 -2.14
N PRO A 290 -10.75 -3.87 -1.72
CA PRO A 290 -9.82 -4.97 -1.51
C PRO A 290 -10.27 -5.86 -0.35
N VAL A 291 -10.11 -7.17 -0.52
CA VAL A 291 -10.45 -8.20 0.47
C VAL A 291 -9.23 -9.06 0.71
N ASP A 292 -8.77 -9.12 1.95
CA ASP A 292 -7.72 -10.05 2.35
C ASP A 292 -8.22 -11.49 2.23
N THR A 293 -7.47 -12.33 1.52
CA THR A 293 -7.84 -13.74 1.27
C THR A 293 -6.90 -14.73 1.94
N ARG A 294 -5.91 -14.24 2.70
CA ARG A 294 -4.94 -15.11 3.35
C ARG A 294 -5.55 -15.84 4.54
N ASP A 295 -5.12 -17.07 4.67
CA ASP A 295 -5.46 -17.99 5.77
C ASP A 295 -4.40 -18.00 6.88
N GLU A 296 -3.17 -17.58 6.56
CA GLU A 296 -2.05 -17.46 7.48
C GLU A 296 -1.23 -16.19 7.22
N PRO A 297 -0.54 -15.61 8.21
CA PRO A 297 0.29 -14.44 8.02
C PRO A 297 1.42 -14.69 7.01
N ARG A 298 1.49 -13.90 5.94
CA ARG A 298 2.53 -13.93 4.91
C ARG A 298 2.66 -12.57 4.24
N VAL A 299 3.76 -12.38 3.51
CA VAL A 299 4.10 -11.08 2.89
C VAL A 299 3.56 -10.96 1.47
N ASP A 300 3.24 -12.06 0.79
CA ASP A 300 2.76 -12.07 -0.59
C ASP A 300 1.46 -11.27 -0.76
N ASN A 301 1.21 -10.79 -1.97
CA ASN A 301 -0.07 -10.21 -2.33
C ASN A 301 -1.14 -11.32 -2.37
N ASP A 302 -1.98 -11.31 -1.36
CA ASP A 302 -3.05 -12.29 -1.19
C ASP A 302 -4.37 -11.57 -0.95
N LEU A 303 -4.81 -10.90 -1.98
CA LEU A 303 -6.01 -10.09 -1.96
C LEU A 303 -6.89 -10.39 -3.17
N ALA A 304 -8.18 -10.32 -2.97
CA ALA A 304 -9.18 -10.28 -4.02
C ALA A 304 -9.80 -8.88 -4.07
N MET A 305 -10.28 -8.51 -5.25
CA MET A 305 -11.01 -7.25 -5.42
C MET A 305 -12.50 -7.54 -5.53
N THR A 306 -13.31 -6.68 -4.94
CA THR A 306 -14.76 -6.62 -5.20
C THR A 306 -15.18 -5.18 -5.41
N GLU A 307 -16.43 -4.96 -5.83
CA GLU A 307 -16.92 -3.61 -6.11
C GLU A 307 -18.38 -3.45 -5.69
N ILE A 308 -18.74 -2.21 -5.39
CA ILE A 308 -20.13 -1.79 -5.14
C ILE A 308 -20.41 -0.49 -5.88
N ALA A 309 -21.66 -0.33 -6.33
CA ALA A 309 -22.17 0.93 -6.84
C ALA A 309 -22.85 1.69 -5.69
N ILE A 310 -22.37 2.90 -5.42
CA ILE A 310 -22.87 3.79 -4.36
C ILE A 310 -23.64 4.93 -5.02
N GLN A 311 -24.85 5.18 -4.53
CA GLN A 311 -25.69 6.31 -4.95
C GLN A 311 -25.69 7.40 -3.88
N ARG A 312 -25.96 8.63 -4.25
CA ARG A 312 -26.03 9.77 -3.29
C ARG A 312 -27.05 9.55 -2.16
N ALA A 313 -28.09 8.76 -2.39
CA ALA A 313 -29.12 8.44 -1.41
C ALA A 313 -28.76 7.25 -0.50
N ASP A 314 -27.65 6.56 -0.75
CA ASP A 314 -27.27 5.40 0.05
C ASP A 314 -26.80 5.83 1.44
N SER A 315 -27.42 5.25 2.47
CA SER A 315 -26.99 5.40 3.87
C SER A 315 -25.85 4.42 4.20
N PRO A 316 -25.15 4.62 5.33
CA PRO A 316 -24.19 3.63 5.83
C PRO A 316 -24.78 2.22 5.96
N ALA A 317 -26.07 2.08 6.34
CA ALA A 317 -26.78 0.79 6.38
C ALA A 317 -26.88 0.15 4.98
N THR A 318 -27.30 0.92 3.98
CA THR A 318 -27.41 0.44 2.59
C THR A 318 -26.04 0.01 2.05
N ILE A 319 -24.98 0.79 2.31
CA ILE A 319 -23.61 0.48 1.92
C ILE A 319 -23.11 -0.79 2.60
N ARG A 320 -23.44 -0.99 3.90
CA ARG A 320 -23.12 -2.23 4.63
C ARG A 320 -23.69 -3.46 3.91
N ASP A 321 -24.97 -3.40 3.54
CA ASP A 321 -25.65 -4.53 2.92
C ASP A 321 -25.11 -4.79 1.49
N LYS A 322 -24.82 -3.74 0.72
CA LYS A 322 -24.15 -3.84 -0.59
C LYS A 322 -22.75 -4.46 -0.46
N ALA A 323 -21.94 -3.98 0.48
CA ALA A 323 -20.59 -4.49 0.72
C ALA A 323 -20.61 -5.95 1.18
N LYS A 324 -21.51 -6.32 2.10
CA LYS A 324 -21.69 -7.71 2.54
C LYS A 324 -22.03 -8.63 1.37
N ALA A 325 -22.94 -8.24 0.49
CA ALA A 325 -23.29 -9.00 -0.69
C ALA A 325 -22.14 -9.10 -1.70
N ALA A 326 -21.31 -8.04 -1.82
CA ALA A 326 -20.14 -8.02 -2.69
C ALA A 326 -19.02 -8.94 -2.17
N TYR A 327 -18.74 -8.93 -0.87
CA TYR A 327 -17.75 -9.82 -0.25
C TYR A 327 -18.07 -11.31 -0.42
N GLN A 328 -19.36 -11.66 -0.47
CA GLN A 328 -19.80 -13.04 -0.71
C GLN A 328 -19.59 -13.49 -2.16
N ARG A 329 -19.62 -12.56 -3.11
CA ARG A 329 -19.54 -12.87 -4.55
C ARG A 329 -18.12 -13.04 -5.07
N ARG A 330 -17.10 -12.59 -4.36
CA ARG A 330 -15.67 -12.58 -4.76
C ARG A 330 -15.50 -12.53 -6.27
N MET A 331 -15.08 -11.40 -6.82
CA MET A 331 -14.83 -11.31 -8.26
C MET A 331 -13.61 -12.18 -8.61
N SER A 332 -13.88 -13.31 -9.27
CA SER A 332 -12.86 -14.07 -9.95
C SER A 332 -12.77 -13.58 -11.40
N SER A 333 -11.59 -13.23 -11.84
CA SER A 333 -11.14 -13.01 -13.23
C SER A 333 -11.87 -11.97 -14.09
N PRO A 334 -11.16 -10.99 -14.66
CA PRO A 334 -11.70 -10.17 -15.74
C PRO A 334 -12.06 -11.07 -16.93
N ALA A 335 -13.24 -10.91 -17.49
CA ALA A 335 -13.72 -11.55 -18.73
C ALA A 335 -13.74 -13.09 -18.74
N SER A 336 -13.83 -13.77 -17.58
CA SER A 336 -13.88 -15.24 -17.48
C SER A 336 -12.66 -15.99 -18.06
N LEU A 337 -11.57 -15.27 -18.37
CA LEU A 337 -10.30 -15.87 -18.76
C LEU A 337 -9.50 -16.26 -17.49
N PRO A 338 -8.70 -17.31 -17.53
CA PRO A 338 -7.80 -17.64 -16.44
C PRO A 338 -6.87 -16.47 -16.17
N GLU A 339 -6.75 -16.04 -14.91
CA GLU A 339 -5.84 -14.93 -14.52
C GLU A 339 -4.39 -15.26 -14.85
N GLU A 340 -4.03 -16.53 -14.84
CA GLU A 340 -2.73 -17.06 -15.19
C GLU A 340 -2.28 -16.70 -16.62
N ILE A 341 -3.22 -16.37 -17.50
CA ILE A 341 -2.87 -15.90 -18.85
C ILE A 341 -2.04 -14.62 -18.80
N LEU A 342 -2.28 -13.76 -17.82
CA LEU A 342 -1.52 -12.54 -17.62
C LEU A 342 -0.03 -12.81 -17.29
N GLN A 343 0.29 -13.96 -16.73
CA GLN A 343 1.67 -14.32 -16.36
C GLN A 343 2.53 -14.77 -17.56
N VAL A 344 1.91 -15.22 -18.63
CA VAL A 344 2.63 -15.73 -19.82
C VAL A 344 2.60 -14.75 -21.01
N LEU A 345 1.74 -13.75 -20.97
CA LEU A 345 1.67 -12.75 -22.04
C LEU A 345 2.83 -11.73 -21.90
N PRO A 346 3.38 -11.23 -23.03
CA PRO A 346 4.27 -10.08 -23.01
C PRO A 346 3.62 -8.86 -22.34
N ASP A 347 4.41 -8.04 -21.67
CA ASP A 347 3.93 -6.92 -20.84
C ASP A 347 2.95 -5.98 -21.56
N ARG A 348 3.23 -5.66 -22.84
CA ARG A 348 2.34 -4.83 -23.68
C ARG A 348 0.93 -5.43 -23.89
N TRP A 349 0.82 -6.76 -23.98
CA TRP A 349 -0.46 -7.46 -24.17
C TRP A 349 -1.19 -7.62 -22.84
N ALA A 350 -0.44 -7.97 -21.79
CA ALA A 350 -0.98 -8.04 -20.44
C ALA A 350 -1.54 -6.68 -20.01
N HIS A 351 -0.84 -5.57 -20.30
CA HIS A 351 -1.33 -4.22 -20.08
C HIS A 351 -2.65 -3.95 -20.83
N THR A 352 -2.74 -4.29 -22.10
CA THR A 352 -3.95 -4.06 -22.89
C THR A 352 -5.14 -4.83 -22.33
N LEU A 353 -4.94 -6.06 -21.83
CA LEU A 353 -5.97 -6.90 -21.24
C LEU A 353 -6.34 -6.49 -19.81
N SER A 354 -5.39 -5.96 -19.04
CA SER A 354 -5.61 -5.52 -17.65
C SER A 354 -5.98 -4.05 -17.54
N LYS A 355 -5.91 -3.28 -18.63
CA LYS A 355 -6.21 -1.85 -18.62
C LYS A 355 -7.61 -1.58 -18.07
N GLY A 356 -7.66 -0.84 -16.96
CA GLY A 356 -8.91 -0.54 -16.24
C GLY A 356 -9.48 -1.71 -15.43
N ALA A 357 -8.81 -2.88 -15.38
CA ALA A 357 -9.22 -3.97 -14.52
C ALA A 357 -8.91 -3.60 -13.06
N GLY A 358 -9.96 -3.53 -12.24
CA GLY A 358 -9.83 -3.17 -10.81
C GLY A 358 -9.85 -1.66 -10.52
N GLU A 359 -9.61 -0.80 -11.50
CA GLU A 359 -9.73 0.65 -11.33
C GLU A 359 -11.21 1.07 -11.33
N ARG A 360 -11.60 1.76 -10.28
CA ARG A 360 -12.95 2.32 -10.10
C ARG A 360 -12.82 3.78 -9.71
N ASP A 361 -13.92 4.47 -9.51
CA ASP A 361 -13.91 5.90 -9.20
C ASP A 361 -13.25 6.17 -7.85
N ILE A 362 -13.49 5.30 -6.86
CA ILE A 362 -12.81 5.32 -5.56
C ILE A 362 -12.23 3.95 -5.19
N LEU A 363 -11.14 3.99 -4.41
CA LEU A 363 -10.59 2.82 -3.72
C LEU A 363 -10.83 2.97 -2.21
N CYS A 364 -11.50 2.00 -1.61
CA CYS A 364 -11.72 1.96 -0.16
C CYS A 364 -11.01 0.74 0.44
N SER A 365 -9.78 0.93 0.89
CA SER A 365 -8.96 -0.10 1.49
C SER A 365 -9.09 -0.08 3.01
N ASN A 366 -9.87 -1.01 3.55
CA ASN A 366 -9.95 -1.22 5.00
C ASN A 366 -8.83 -2.15 5.44
N ILE A 367 -7.76 -1.57 5.96
CA ILE A 367 -6.59 -2.28 6.50
C ILE A 367 -6.96 -2.98 7.81
N GLY A 368 -7.92 -2.42 8.57
CA GLY A 368 -8.39 -2.95 9.84
C GLY A 368 -7.45 -2.68 11.01
N ALA A 369 -7.53 -3.53 12.04
CA ALA A 369 -6.71 -3.37 13.24
C ALA A 369 -5.23 -3.58 12.94
N LEU A 370 -4.41 -2.62 13.40
CA LEU A 370 -2.97 -2.72 13.39
C LEU A 370 -2.49 -3.46 14.66
N PRO A 371 -1.42 -4.26 14.57
CA PRO A 371 -0.82 -4.92 15.74
C PRO A 371 -0.32 -3.89 16.76
N GLU A 372 -0.44 -4.22 18.05
CA GLU A 372 0.01 -3.33 19.12
C GLU A 372 1.53 -3.05 19.05
N ALA A 373 2.31 -3.98 18.49
CA ALA A 373 3.74 -3.81 18.27
C ALA A 373 4.10 -2.54 17.48
N VAL A 374 3.22 -2.07 16.57
CA VAL A 374 3.49 -0.86 15.79
C VAL A 374 3.21 0.44 16.56
N ARG A 375 2.67 0.37 17.79
CA ARG A 375 2.47 1.53 18.66
C ARG A 375 3.77 2.07 19.24
N LYS A 376 4.82 1.25 19.24
CA LYS A 376 6.12 1.62 19.76
C LYS A 376 7.22 1.24 18.79
N VAL A 377 8.23 2.06 18.69
CA VAL A 377 9.46 1.75 17.94
C VAL A 377 10.61 1.77 18.95
N GLY A 378 11.00 0.61 19.45
CA GLY A 378 11.91 0.51 20.59
C GLY A 378 11.29 1.18 21.84
N PRO A 379 11.99 2.14 22.49
CA PRO A 379 11.46 2.88 23.64
C PRO A 379 10.46 3.98 23.26
N HIS A 380 10.38 4.37 21.97
CA HIS A 380 9.63 5.52 21.51
C HIS A 380 8.16 5.19 21.28
N HIS A 381 7.27 5.98 21.87
CA HIS A 381 5.83 5.87 21.63
C HIS A 381 5.44 6.64 20.38
N CYS A 382 4.65 6.00 19.53
CA CYS A 382 4.12 6.62 18.32
C CYS A 382 2.82 7.36 18.64
N THR A 383 2.79 8.64 18.28
CA THR A 383 1.58 9.48 18.40
C THR A 383 0.64 9.28 17.23
N ARG A 384 1.20 8.94 16.06
CA ARG A 384 0.42 8.61 14.85
C ARG A 384 1.07 7.45 14.13
N VAL A 385 0.21 6.55 13.65
CA VAL A 385 0.59 5.44 12.75
C VAL A 385 -0.39 5.45 11.60
N ALA A 386 0.12 5.42 10.37
CA ALA A 386 -0.70 5.35 9.17
C ALA A 386 -0.13 4.31 8.20
N ALA A 387 -1.03 3.66 7.47
CA ALA A 387 -0.68 2.80 6.35
C ALA A 387 -1.44 3.29 5.12
N ARG A 388 -0.73 3.41 3.99
CA ARG A 388 -1.29 3.92 2.74
C ARG A 388 -0.55 3.38 1.52
N ALA A 389 -1.08 3.62 0.33
CA ALA A 389 -0.31 3.54 -0.90
C ALA A 389 -0.02 4.96 -1.43
N ILE A 390 1.11 5.08 -2.11
CA ILE A 390 1.54 6.29 -2.82
C ILE A 390 1.85 5.94 -4.27
N HIS A 391 1.93 6.94 -5.13
CA HIS A 391 2.20 6.80 -6.56
C HIS A 391 3.47 7.59 -6.95
N PRO A 392 4.67 7.06 -6.64
CA PRO A 392 5.91 7.76 -6.98
C PRO A 392 6.07 7.84 -8.50
N ASP A 393 6.49 9.02 -9.02
CA ASP A 393 6.73 9.27 -10.46
C ASP A 393 5.56 8.85 -11.38
N LEU A 394 4.33 9.14 -10.96
CA LEU A 394 3.14 8.83 -11.73
C LEU A 394 3.16 9.59 -13.08
N THR A 395 3.23 8.85 -14.19
CA THR A 395 3.23 9.42 -15.55
C THR A 395 1.87 9.27 -16.24
N THR A 396 1.05 8.34 -15.78
CA THR A 396 -0.29 8.09 -16.31
C THR A 396 -1.27 8.02 -15.15
N PHE A 397 -2.25 8.89 -15.11
CA PHE A 397 -3.26 8.88 -14.05
C PHE A 397 -4.23 7.70 -14.22
N PRO A 398 -4.46 6.91 -13.16
CA PRO A 398 -5.47 5.85 -13.18
C PRO A 398 -6.89 6.45 -13.22
N ARG A 399 -7.88 5.59 -13.45
CA ARG A 399 -9.28 5.98 -13.35
C ARG A 399 -9.68 6.36 -11.92
N THR A 400 -9.06 5.76 -10.92
CA THR A 400 -9.30 6.06 -9.51
C THR A 400 -8.97 7.51 -9.23
N ARG A 401 -9.94 8.25 -8.69
CA ARG A 401 -9.78 9.67 -8.38
C ARG A 401 -9.46 9.92 -6.91
N LEU A 402 -9.95 9.05 -6.03
CA LEU A 402 -9.74 9.15 -4.59
C LEU A 402 -9.51 7.75 -4.01
N ALA A 403 -8.41 7.58 -3.29
CA ALA A 403 -8.11 6.38 -2.53
C ALA A 403 -8.14 6.68 -1.03
N GLY A 404 -8.84 5.84 -0.26
CA GLY A 404 -8.88 5.89 1.19
C GLY A 404 -8.32 4.61 1.79
N TYR A 405 -7.45 4.77 2.79
CA TYR A 405 -6.81 3.69 3.54
C TYR A 405 -7.19 3.85 5.00
N PHE A 406 -7.95 2.91 5.54
CA PHE A 406 -8.55 3.00 6.86
C PHE A 406 -7.95 1.96 7.79
N SER A 407 -7.38 2.40 8.91
CA SER A 407 -6.74 1.54 9.91
C SER A 407 -7.16 1.92 11.31
N HIS A 408 -7.02 0.99 12.26
CA HIS A 408 -7.39 1.15 13.64
C HIS A 408 -6.23 0.75 14.55
N LEU A 409 -5.86 1.61 15.49
CA LEU A 409 -4.84 1.32 16.51
C LEU A 409 -5.26 1.91 17.87
N GLY A 410 -5.45 1.04 18.86
CA GLY A 410 -5.95 1.45 20.18
C GLY A 410 -7.34 2.09 20.08
N ASN A 411 -7.52 3.30 20.58
CA ASN A 411 -8.78 4.06 20.49
C ASN A 411 -8.80 5.06 19.33
N THR A 412 -8.07 4.79 18.25
CA THR A 412 -7.95 5.74 17.14
C THR A 412 -8.12 5.06 15.80
N TYR A 413 -9.02 5.58 14.97
CA TYR A 413 -9.03 5.31 13.54
C TYR A 413 -8.16 6.33 12.81
N THR A 414 -7.34 5.84 11.89
CA THR A 414 -6.57 6.67 10.96
C THR A 414 -7.09 6.45 9.54
N LEU A 415 -7.42 7.54 8.87
CA LEU A 415 -7.80 7.59 7.48
C LEU A 415 -6.73 8.35 6.69
N ALA A 416 -6.01 7.63 5.85
CA ALA A 416 -5.14 8.24 4.86
C ALA A 416 -5.91 8.38 3.54
N LEU A 417 -5.91 9.58 2.98
CA LEU A 417 -6.52 9.90 1.69
C LEU A 417 -5.43 10.26 0.69
N VAL A 418 -5.57 9.75 -0.52
CA VAL A 418 -4.75 10.11 -1.68
C VAL A 418 -5.68 10.49 -2.80
N SER A 419 -5.73 11.78 -3.13
CA SER A 419 -6.50 12.33 -4.25
C SER A 419 -5.60 12.45 -5.48
N LEU A 420 -6.13 12.04 -6.62
CA LEU A 420 -5.48 12.08 -7.93
C LEU A 420 -6.19 13.05 -8.89
N ASP A 421 -7.07 13.92 -8.40
CA ASP A 421 -7.99 14.68 -9.25
C ASP A 421 -8.34 16.08 -8.72
N ALA A 422 -7.82 16.51 -7.58
CA ALA A 422 -8.21 17.79 -6.96
C ALA A 422 -6.98 18.62 -6.62
N ASP A 423 -7.19 19.94 -6.49
CA ASP A 423 -6.26 20.76 -5.74
C ASP A 423 -6.42 20.53 -4.22
N ALA A 424 -5.43 20.95 -3.43
CA ALA A 424 -5.40 20.70 -2.00
C ALA A 424 -6.53 21.43 -1.24
N ASP A 425 -6.88 22.64 -1.66
CA ASP A 425 -7.88 23.47 -0.99
C ASP A 425 -9.29 22.90 -1.24
N SER A 426 -9.59 22.52 -2.46
CA SER A 426 -10.84 21.87 -2.86
C SER A 426 -11.03 20.53 -2.12
N LEU A 427 -9.98 19.73 -1.99
CA LEU A 427 -10.01 18.49 -1.23
C LEU A 427 -10.28 18.75 0.26
N SER A 428 -9.63 19.75 0.87
CA SER A 428 -9.83 20.10 2.27
C SER A 428 -11.27 20.54 2.54
N GLU A 429 -11.85 21.40 1.69
CA GLU A 429 -13.24 21.83 1.80
C GLU A 429 -14.22 20.65 1.63
N ALA A 430 -13.95 19.75 0.70
CA ALA A 430 -14.76 18.55 0.49
C ALA A 430 -14.72 17.61 1.71
N ILE A 431 -13.58 17.47 2.35
CA ILE A 431 -13.43 16.70 3.59
C ILE A 431 -14.26 17.32 4.70
N ASP A 432 -14.13 18.62 4.94
CA ASP A 432 -14.85 19.32 6.02
C ASP A 432 -16.36 19.21 5.84
N LYS A 433 -16.87 19.45 4.63
CA LYS A 433 -18.29 19.27 4.29
C LYS A 433 -18.77 17.83 4.54
N SER A 434 -17.95 16.85 4.12
CA SER A 434 -18.32 15.43 4.26
C SER A 434 -18.29 14.99 5.72
N CYS A 435 -17.33 15.42 6.51
CA CYS A 435 -17.26 15.17 7.94
C CYS A 435 -18.48 15.77 8.66
N ALA A 436 -18.84 17.01 8.34
CA ALA A 436 -20.03 17.65 8.90
C ALA A 436 -21.32 16.91 8.54
N THR A 437 -21.46 16.48 7.27
CA THR A 437 -22.66 15.76 6.79
C THR A 437 -22.77 14.36 7.42
N THR A 438 -21.66 13.66 7.60
CA THR A 438 -21.64 12.30 8.18
C THR A 438 -21.62 12.29 9.70
N GLY A 439 -21.42 13.45 10.34
CA GLY A 439 -21.37 13.57 11.80
C GLY A 439 -20.06 13.11 12.44
N VAL A 440 -19.03 12.80 11.65
CA VAL A 440 -17.71 12.42 12.17
C VAL A 440 -16.86 13.68 12.40
N ARG A 441 -15.96 13.62 13.38
CA ARG A 441 -15.11 14.75 13.73
C ARG A 441 -13.65 14.31 13.78
N PRO A 442 -12.79 14.82 12.86
CA PRO A 442 -11.36 14.58 12.98
C PRO A 442 -10.81 15.16 14.28
N LEU A 443 -9.87 14.45 14.88
CA LEU A 443 -9.08 14.95 15.99
C LEU A 443 -8.18 16.12 15.51
N PRO A 444 -7.84 17.07 16.37
CA PRO A 444 -6.88 18.12 16.03
C PRO A 444 -5.56 17.51 15.54
N ARG A 445 -4.95 18.19 14.59
CA ARG A 445 -3.64 17.81 14.02
C ARG A 445 -2.52 18.05 15.00
#